data_38ace3e09e609ca0a5adc8a292927ad3
#
_entry.id   38ace3e09e609ca0a5adc8a292927ad3
#
_cell.length_a   1.000
_cell.length_b   1.000
_cell.length_c   1.000
_cell.angle_alpha   90.00
_cell.angle_beta   90.00
_cell.angle_gamma   90.00
#
_symmetry.space_group_name_H-M   'P 1'
#
loop_
_entity.id
_entity.type
_entity.pdbx_description
1 polymer ?
#
loop_
_entity_poly.entity_id
_entity_poly.type
_entity_poly.pdbx_seq_one_letter_code
_entity_poly.pdbx_strand_id
1 'polypeptide(L)'
;TYKGKPGYNILVYLLHRLRNNVIRDQFYRERNDRLSALRLKYECIGFDLNQSRVDALNSGHDMTLEVSDDLLRKAIENGFKCTSNIDEISNCNFYVVAVPTPVDLNNRPDLTPLIGASTTVGKVISKGDIVVYESTVYPGVTEEECLPVVEEVSGLTYNVDFYAGYSPERINPGDKEHTVEKIKKVTSGSTPEIADIVDSVYNSVLVNGTHKAPSIKVAEASKIIENSQRDVNIAFMNELSKIFNAMGIDTNDVIEAASSKWNFIKLKPGLVGGHCISVDPYYLIQKAQVYGVLPRIMSAARRLNDGMGDYVANQVIRLMNKKGILVKDSKILLLGFTFKEDCPD
;
A
#
# COMPACT_ATOMS: atom_id res chain seq x y z
N THR A 1 -21.70 25.93 2.23
CA THR A 1 -21.48 25.87 0.79
C THR A 1 -20.00 26.11 0.51
N TYR A 2 -19.29 25.04 0.13
CA TYR A 2 -17.88 25.10 -0.27
C TYR A 2 -17.73 26.05 -1.48
N LYS A 3 -17.00 27.14 -1.29
CA LYS A 3 -16.55 28.01 -2.39
C LYS A 3 -15.09 27.65 -2.68
N GLY A 4 -14.87 26.73 -3.65
CA GLY A 4 -13.54 26.30 -4.06
C GLY A 4 -12.63 27.46 -4.46
N LYS A 5 -11.37 27.42 -4.04
CA LYS A 5 -10.32 28.29 -4.58
C LYS A 5 -10.08 27.93 -6.05
N PRO A 6 -9.84 28.87 -6.94
CA PRO A 6 -9.49 28.56 -8.34
C PRO A 6 -8.08 27.98 -8.38
N GLY A 7 -7.98 26.73 -8.87
CA GLY A 7 -6.72 25.98 -9.00
C GLY A 7 -6.32 25.22 -7.73
N TYR A 8 -5.82 23.99 -7.90
CA TYR A 8 -5.27 23.18 -6.81
C TYR A 8 -3.75 23.15 -6.91
N ASN A 9 -3.08 23.57 -5.81
CA ASN A 9 -1.67 23.33 -5.60
C ASN A 9 -1.56 22.07 -4.76
N ILE A 10 -1.07 20.98 -5.34
CA ILE A 10 -1.10 19.65 -4.72
C ILE A 10 0.24 19.39 -4.02
N LEU A 11 0.17 19.08 -2.72
CA LEU A 11 1.27 18.54 -1.97
C LEU A 11 1.17 17.02 -1.92
N VAL A 12 2.22 16.33 -2.33
CA VAL A 12 2.37 14.89 -2.08
C VAL A 12 3.37 14.69 -0.96
N TYR A 13 2.90 14.17 0.17
CA TYR A 13 3.70 13.92 1.34
C TYR A 13 4.42 12.57 1.22
N LEU A 14 5.74 12.60 1.09
CA LEU A 14 6.60 11.44 0.93
C LEU A 14 7.44 11.24 2.20
N LEU A 15 6.85 10.73 3.29
CA LEU A 15 7.61 10.51 4.51
C LEU A 15 8.28 9.16 4.58
N HIS A 16 9.54 9.20 5.04
CA HIS A 16 10.28 8.02 5.48
C HIS A 16 10.82 8.20 6.90
N ARG A 17 10.46 7.30 7.79
CA ARG A 17 11.20 7.05 9.04
C ARG A 17 11.14 5.56 9.38
N LEU A 18 12.05 4.76 8.81
CA LEU A 18 12.24 3.37 9.26
C LEU A 18 13.74 3.09 9.43
N ARG A 19 14.06 2.53 10.59
CA ARG A 19 15.45 2.21 11.02
C ARG A 19 16.02 0.92 10.40
N ASN A 20 15.28 0.17 9.59
CA ASN A 20 15.76 -1.10 9.01
C ASN A 20 15.67 -1.07 7.48
N ASN A 21 16.80 -1.35 6.83
CA ASN A 21 17.00 -1.28 5.38
C ASN A 21 16.13 -2.22 4.52
N VAL A 22 15.44 -3.18 5.09
CA VAL A 22 14.70 -4.24 4.37
C VAL A 22 13.30 -3.80 3.91
N ILE A 23 12.73 -2.77 4.54
CA ILE A 23 11.35 -2.31 4.24
C ILE A 23 11.33 -1.15 3.22
N ARG A 24 12.51 -0.67 2.82
CA ARG A 24 12.69 0.60 2.09
C ARG A 24 12.14 0.64 0.67
N ASP A 25 12.32 -0.41 -0.09
CA ASP A 25 12.29 -0.31 -1.55
C ASP A 25 10.92 -0.51 -2.19
N GLN A 26 10.03 -1.28 -1.59
CA GLN A 26 8.74 -1.63 -2.19
C GLN A 26 7.67 -0.53 -2.08
N PHE A 27 7.68 0.26 -1.00
CA PHE A 27 6.74 1.38 -0.81
C PHE A 27 7.03 2.59 -1.69
N TYR A 28 8.23 2.70 -2.19
CA TYR A 28 8.66 3.82 -3.02
C TYR A 28 8.21 3.70 -4.48
N ARG A 29 8.03 2.49 -4.97
CA ARG A 29 7.64 2.19 -6.33
C ARG A 29 6.36 2.88 -6.76
N GLU A 30 5.39 2.91 -5.91
CA GLU A 30 4.03 3.30 -6.24
C GLU A 30 3.79 4.82 -6.26
N ARG A 31 4.72 5.62 -5.73
CA ARG A 31 4.49 7.05 -5.45
C ARG A 31 4.98 8.00 -6.53
N ASN A 32 6.10 7.68 -7.14
CA ASN A 32 6.72 8.58 -8.11
C ASN A 32 5.97 8.62 -9.45
N ASP A 33 5.35 7.51 -9.87
CA ASP A 33 4.50 7.48 -11.07
C ASP A 33 3.30 8.42 -10.94
N ARG A 34 2.73 8.56 -9.73
CA ARG A 34 1.61 9.46 -9.46
C ARG A 34 2.00 10.91 -9.46
N LEU A 35 3.14 11.24 -8.85
CA LEU A 35 3.68 12.59 -8.89
C LEU A 35 3.84 13.07 -10.32
N SER A 36 4.36 12.21 -11.20
CA SER A 36 4.53 12.51 -12.62
C SER A 36 3.19 12.72 -13.32
N ALA A 37 2.17 11.89 -13.04
CA ALA A 37 0.85 12.01 -13.65
C ALA A 37 0.07 13.26 -13.16
N LEU A 38 0.08 13.53 -11.85
CA LEU A 38 -0.56 14.72 -11.28
C LEU A 38 0.09 16.00 -11.78
N ARG A 39 1.42 16.03 -11.91
CA ARG A 39 2.19 17.19 -12.34
C ARG A 39 1.84 17.68 -13.74
N LEU A 40 1.43 16.82 -14.65
CA LEU A 40 1.02 17.23 -16.00
C LEU A 40 -0.17 18.18 -15.99
N LYS A 41 -0.94 18.26 -14.90
CA LYS A 41 -2.17 19.07 -14.79
C LYS A 41 -2.20 20.06 -13.63
N TYR A 42 -1.39 19.86 -12.58
CA TYR A 42 -1.41 20.65 -11.35
C TYR A 42 0.00 21.07 -10.96
N GLU A 43 0.13 22.18 -10.25
CA GLU A 43 1.36 22.50 -9.54
C GLU A 43 1.54 21.52 -8.39
N CYS A 44 2.58 20.70 -8.43
CA CYS A 44 2.85 19.67 -7.44
C CYS A 44 4.19 19.89 -6.77
N ILE A 45 4.21 19.77 -5.44
CA ILE A 45 5.41 19.79 -4.62
C ILE A 45 5.51 18.45 -3.91
N GLY A 46 6.66 17.77 -4.04
CA GLY A 46 6.99 16.60 -3.22
C GLY A 46 7.56 17.05 -1.88
N PHE A 47 7.08 16.45 -0.78
CA PHE A 47 7.64 16.70 0.54
C PHE A 47 8.14 15.42 1.17
N ASP A 48 9.41 15.39 1.60
CA ASP A 48 10.00 14.27 2.32
C ASP A 48 10.93 14.79 3.42
N LEU A 49 10.90 14.15 4.58
CA LEU A 49 11.83 14.48 5.68
C LEU A 49 13.28 14.04 5.41
N ASN A 50 13.49 13.16 4.44
CA ASN A 50 14.80 12.67 4.06
C ASN A 50 15.45 13.59 3.02
N GLN A 51 16.35 14.46 3.45
CA GLN A 51 17.05 15.40 2.59
C GLN A 51 17.80 14.73 1.44
N SER A 52 18.47 13.59 1.69
CA SER A 52 19.22 12.89 0.63
C SER A 52 18.30 12.38 -0.48
N ARG A 53 17.06 12.02 -0.15
CA ARG A 53 16.06 11.66 -1.14
C ARG A 53 15.55 12.87 -1.91
N VAL A 54 15.28 13.96 -1.21
CA VAL A 54 14.89 15.24 -1.83
C VAL A 54 15.95 15.68 -2.85
N ASP A 55 17.22 15.60 -2.48
CA ASP A 55 18.35 15.97 -3.34
C ASP A 55 18.44 15.05 -4.57
N ALA A 56 18.30 13.72 -4.37
CA ALA A 56 18.30 12.76 -5.46
C ALA A 56 17.17 13.01 -6.46
N LEU A 57 15.94 13.18 -5.97
CA LEU A 57 14.77 13.46 -6.82
C LEU A 57 14.92 14.78 -7.58
N ASN A 58 15.39 15.84 -6.92
CA ASN A 58 15.64 17.13 -7.57
C ASN A 58 16.79 17.09 -8.59
N SER A 59 17.72 16.14 -8.46
CA SER A 59 18.78 15.88 -9.46
C SER A 59 18.31 15.06 -10.65
N GLY A 60 17.07 14.61 -10.65
CA GLY A 60 16.49 13.78 -11.70
C GLY A 60 16.81 12.30 -11.58
N HIS A 61 17.11 11.82 -10.37
CA HIS A 61 17.39 10.41 -10.09
C HIS A 61 16.46 9.87 -9.00
N ASP A 62 15.73 8.80 -9.33
CA ASP A 62 14.95 8.05 -8.37
C ASP A 62 15.73 6.83 -7.87
N MET A 63 16.19 6.90 -6.62
CA MET A 63 16.94 5.81 -5.96
C MET A 63 16.17 4.48 -5.91
N THR A 64 14.86 4.51 -6.12
CA THR A 64 13.99 3.33 -6.11
C THR A 64 13.79 2.72 -7.49
N LEU A 65 14.30 3.38 -8.53
CA LEU A 65 14.27 2.96 -9.94
C LEU A 65 12.84 2.75 -10.51
N GLU A 66 11.88 3.51 -10.01
CA GLU A 66 10.48 3.32 -10.38
C GLU A 66 9.99 4.31 -11.39
N VAL A 67 10.44 5.55 -11.21
CA VAL A 67 10.36 6.53 -12.26
C VAL A 67 11.68 6.53 -12.99
N SER A 68 11.64 6.33 -14.31
CA SER A 68 12.84 6.50 -15.11
C SER A 68 13.37 7.93 -14.98
N ASP A 69 14.69 8.08 -14.98
CA ASP A 69 15.34 9.39 -14.91
C ASP A 69 14.78 10.36 -15.98
N ASP A 70 14.42 9.85 -17.16
CA ASP A 70 13.85 10.67 -18.24
C ASP A 70 12.46 11.23 -17.89
N LEU A 71 11.61 10.43 -17.25
CA LEU A 71 10.29 10.89 -16.82
C LEU A 71 10.41 11.88 -15.66
N LEU A 72 11.33 11.63 -14.73
CA LEU A 72 11.57 12.53 -13.62
C LEU A 72 12.14 13.88 -14.09
N ARG A 73 13.10 13.88 -15.01
CA ARG A 73 13.62 15.12 -15.62
C ARG A 73 12.54 15.92 -16.32
N LYS A 74 11.67 15.27 -17.10
CA LYS A 74 10.51 15.95 -17.73
C LYS A 74 9.56 16.55 -16.69
N ALA A 75 9.34 15.87 -15.56
CA ALA A 75 8.53 16.40 -14.47
C ALA A 75 9.17 17.67 -13.86
N ILE A 76 10.50 17.65 -13.64
CA ILE A 76 11.27 18.79 -13.13
C ILE A 76 11.24 19.96 -14.12
N GLU A 77 11.46 19.71 -15.39
CA GLU A 77 11.36 20.73 -16.47
C GLU A 77 9.98 21.39 -16.50
N ASN A 78 8.94 20.63 -16.17
CA ASN A 78 7.59 21.15 -16.02
C ASN A 78 7.32 21.81 -14.65
N GLY A 79 8.35 21.99 -13.80
CA GLY A 79 8.29 22.72 -12.52
C GLY A 79 7.97 21.83 -11.31
N PHE A 80 8.06 20.49 -11.40
CA PHE A 80 8.04 19.62 -10.23
C PHE A 80 9.28 19.88 -9.38
N LYS A 81 9.10 19.97 -8.07
CA LYS A 81 10.20 20.06 -7.10
C LYS A 81 9.88 19.25 -5.85
N CYS A 82 10.93 18.78 -5.18
CA CYS A 82 10.85 18.19 -3.85
C CYS A 82 11.49 19.12 -2.83
N THR A 83 10.98 19.10 -1.60
CA THR A 83 11.51 19.88 -0.48
C THR A 83 11.37 19.11 0.84
N SER A 84 12.26 19.40 1.79
CA SER A 84 12.13 19.02 3.20
C SER A 84 11.73 20.21 4.08
N ASN A 85 11.60 21.40 3.49
CA ASN A 85 11.19 22.61 4.20
C ASN A 85 9.66 22.72 4.24
N ILE A 86 9.11 22.69 5.44
CA ILE A 86 7.66 22.76 5.66
C ILE A 86 7.04 24.10 5.18
N ASP A 87 7.80 25.19 5.22
CA ASP A 87 7.30 26.50 4.82
C ASP A 87 6.96 26.57 3.32
N GLU A 88 7.66 25.79 2.50
CA GLU A 88 7.44 25.74 1.06
C GLU A 88 6.12 25.08 0.65
N ILE A 89 5.51 24.31 1.55
CA ILE A 89 4.26 23.61 1.31
C ILE A 89 3.03 24.31 1.90
N SER A 90 3.23 25.41 2.62
CA SER A 90 2.15 26.17 3.30
C SER A 90 1.12 26.80 2.33
N ASN A 91 1.48 26.95 1.05
CA ASN A 91 0.58 27.47 0.01
C ASN A 91 -0.20 26.35 -0.73
N CYS A 92 0.04 25.09 -0.40
CA CYS A 92 -0.75 23.98 -0.94
C CYS A 92 -2.17 24.02 -0.36
N ASN A 93 -3.14 23.48 -1.12
CA ASN A 93 -4.53 23.42 -0.70
C ASN A 93 -5.16 22.03 -0.91
N PHE A 94 -4.36 21.09 -1.44
CA PHE A 94 -4.73 19.69 -1.60
C PHE A 94 -3.52 18.84 -1.19
N TYR A 95 -3.63 18.14 -0.07
CA TYR A 95 -2.55 17.37 0.54
C TYR A 95 -2.79 15.90 0.30
N VAL A 96 -1.81 15.18 -0.27
CA VAL A 96 -1.86 13.72 -0.44
C VAL A 96 -0.87 13.08 0.51
N VAL A 97 -1.37 12.29 1.45
CA VAL A 97 -0.56 11.57 2.44
C VAL A 97 -0.40 10.12 2.00
N ALA A 98 0.82 9.75 1.65
CA ALA A 98 1.17 8.43 1.15
C ALA A 98 2.40 7.89 1.89
N VAL A 99 2.28 7.63 3.19
CA VAL A 99 3.35 7.12 4.06
C VAL A 99 3.20 5.61 4.28
N PRO A 100 4.29 4.89 4.62
CA PRO A 100 4.20 3.47 4.92
C PRO A 100 3.36 3.20 6.17
N THR A 101 2.72 2.04 6.17
CA THR A 101 1.90 1.54 7.29
C THR A 101 2.38 0.13 7.65
N PRO A 102 3.51 0.01 8.38
CA PRO A 102 4.06 -1.28 8.78
C PRO A 102 3.27 -1.90 9.94
N VAL A 103 3.63 -3.12 10.29
CA VAL A 103 3.23 -3.75 11.56
C VAL A 103 4.42 -3.85 12.50
N ASP A 104 4.15 -3.88 13.79
CA ASP A 104 5.15 -4.14 14.85
C ASP A 104 5.52 -5.64 14.90
N LEU A 105 6.45 -5.99 15.81
CA LEU A 105 6.87 -7.37 16.03
C LEU A 105 5.74 -8.32 16.50
N ASN A 106 4.60 -7.78 16.92
CA ASN A 106 3.41 -8.52 17.33
C ASN A 106 2.33 -8.52 16.25
N ASN A 107 2.66 -8.12 15.00
CA ASN A 107 1.75 -7.97 13.89
C ASN A 107 0.61 -6.96 14.14
N ARG A 108 0.87 -5.90 14.94
CA ARG A 108 -0.08 -4.81 15.17
C ARG A 108 0.24 -3.65 14.23
N PRO A 109 -0.78 -2.97 13.69
CA PRO A 109 -0.58 -1.77 12.87
C PRO A 109 0.27 -0.71 13.59
N ASP A 110 1.33 -0.25 12.94
CA ASP A 110 2.10 0.90 13.39
C ASP A 110 1.66 2.14 12.60
N LEU A 111 0.87 2.99 13.26
CA LEU A 111 0.36 4.23 12.68
C LEU A 111 1.30 5.43 12.90
N THR A 112 2.48 5.23 13.51
CA THR A 112 3.43 6.31 13.79
C THR A 112 3.76 7.16 12.56
N PRO A 113 4.00 6.59 11.35
CA PRO A 113 4.24 7.42 10.17
C PRO A 113 3.03 8.25 9.76
N LEU A 114 1.82 7.70 9.87
CA LEU A 114 0.58 8.41 9.56
C LEU A 114 0.32 9.57 10.52
N ILE A 115 0.50 9.36 11.82
CA ILE A 115 0.36 10.38 12.85
C ILE A 115 1.40 11.49 12.64
N GLY A 116 2.65 11.13 12.29
CA GLY A 116 3.69 12.10 11.95
C GLY A 116 3.34 12.93 10.71
N ALA A 117 2.78 12.30 9.68
CA ALA A 117 2.32 12.98 8.47
C ALA A 117 1.12 13.91 8.76
N SER A 118 0.16 13.43 9.53
CA SER A 118 -1.01 14.23 9.97
C SER A 118 -0.59 15.44 10.80
N THR A 119 0.41 15.26 11.69
CA THR A 119 1.01 16.37 12.45
C THR A 119 1.65 17.41 11.52
N THR A 120 2.34 16.97 10.47
CA THR A 120 2.97 17.89 9.50
C THR A 120 1.92 18.64 8.68
N VAL A 121 0.89 17.94 8.19
CA VAL A 121 -0.24 18.59 7.50
C VAL A 121 -0.94 19.57 8.41
N GLY A 122 -1.18 19.22 9.69
CA GLY A 122 -1.81 20.09 10.66
C GLY A 122 -1.08 21.42 10.88
N LYS A 123 0.24 21.48 10.70
CA LYS A 123 1.02 22.72 10.83
C LYS A 123 0.82 23.71 9.68
N VAL A 124 0.35 23.25 8.52
CA VAL A 124 0.29 24.06 7.29
C VAL A 124 -1.11 24.14 6.68
N ILE A 125 -2.02 23.25 7.01
CA ILE A 125 -3.37 23.21 6.47
C ILE A 125 -4.14 24.47 6.83
N SER A 126 -4.92 24.99 5.89
CA SER A 126 -5.69 26.21 6.02
C SER A 126 -7.18 25.97 5.74
N LYS A 127 -8.01 26.97 6.04
CA LYS A 127 -9.47 26.87 5.79
C LYS A 127 -9.79 26.66 4.32
N GLY A 128 -10.59 25.63 4.05
CA GLY A 128 -11.01 25.21 2.73
C GLY A 128 -10.05 24.24 2.04
N ASP A 129 -9.02 23.78 2.72
CA ASP A 129 -8.08 22.81 2.17
C ASP A 129 -8.60 21.38 2.34
N ILE A 130 -8.04 20.46 1.55
CA ILE A 130 -8.41 19.04 1.54
C ILE A 130 -7.16 18.21 1.81
N VAL A 131 -7.25 17.24 2.74
CA VAL A 131 -6.24 16.20 2.93
C VAL A 131 -6.76 14.85 2.48
N VAL A 132 -6.01 14.13 1.63
CA VAL A 132 -6.37 12.81 1.12
C VAL A 132 -5.31 11.81 1.58
N TYR A 133 -5.76 10.74 2.23
CA TYR A 133 -4.88 9.65 2.64
C TYR A 133 -4.89 8.53 1.59
N GLU A 134 -3.72 8.01 1.26
CA GLU A 134 -3.55 6.90 0.31
C GLU A 134 -2.95 5.65 0.94
N SER A 135 -2.34 5.79 2.13
CA SER A 135 -1.74 4.69 2.86
C SER A 135 -2.76 3.60 3.18
N THR A 136 -2.36 2.33 3.07
CA THR A 136 -3.24 1.21 3.42
C THR A 136 -3.51 1.17 4.92
N VAL A 137 -4.78 1.18 5.30
CA VAL A 137 -5.21 1.22 6.70
C VAL A 137 -6.46 0.39 6.92
N TYR A 138 -6.80 0.06 8.18
CA TYR A 138 -8.10 -0.51 8.52
C TYR A 138 -9.20 0.56 8.46
N PRO A 139 -10.48 0.16 8.28
CA PRO A 139 -11.59 1.12 8.21
C PRO A 139 -11.68 1.99 9.47
N GLY A 140 -11.69 3.30 9.27
CA GLY A 140 -11.82 4.30 10.31
C GLY A 140 -10.52 5.01 10.69
N VAL A 141 -9.34 4.56 10.26
CA VAL A 141 -8.05 5.20 10.64
C VAL A 141 -8.01 6.66 10.22
N THR A 142 -8.43 6.98 9.02
CA THR A 142 -8.43 8.38 8.56
C THR A 142 -9.22 9.26 9.52
N GLU A 143 -10.48 8.90 9.79
CA GLU A 143 -11.40 9.74 10.55
C GLU A 143 -11.20 9.64 12.08
N GLU A 144 -10.75 8.48 12.60
CA GLU A 144 -10.68 8.20 14.04
C GLU A 144 -9.28 8.48 14.63
N GLU A 145 -8.21 8.40 13.80
CA GLU A 145 -6.83 8.52 14.26
C GLU A 145 -6.09 9.72 13.63
N CYS A 146 -6.23 9.91 12.31
CA CYS A 146 -5.44 10.91 11.60
C CYS A 146 -6.03 12.32 11.72
N LEU A 147 -7.33 12.47 11.44
CA LEU A 147 -7.97 13.79 11.43
C LEU A 147 -8.02 14.46 12.79
N PRO A 148 -8.22 13.76 13.93
CA PRO A 148 -8.10 14.39 15.26
C PRO A 148 -6.73 15.03 15.50
N VAL A 149 -5.64 14.42 14.98
CA VAL A 149 -4.30 15.02 15.07
C VAL A 149 -4.19 16.28 14.22
N VAL A 150 -4.78 16.29 13.01
CA VAL A 150 -4.82 17.51 12.18
C VAL A 150 -5.60 18.62 12.87
N GLU A 151 -6.74 18.31 13.50
CA GLU A 151 -7.54 19.29 14.28
C GLU A 151 -6.75 19.85 15.46
N GLU A 152 -6.12 18.95 16.24
CA GLU A 152 -5.34 19.35 17.43
C GLU A 152 -4.18 20.29 17.05
N VAL A 153 -3.45 19.97 15.98
CA VAL A 153 -2.26 20.74 15.58
C VAL A 153 -2.63 22.05 14.88
N SER A 154 -3.66 22.04 14.04
CA SER A 154 -4.06 23.22 13.26
C SER A 154 -4.99 24.17 14.00
N GLY A 155 -5.71 23.67 15.01
CA GLY A 155 -6.82 24.41 15.64
C GLY A 155 -8.04 24.59 14.73
N LEU A 156 -8.09 23.89 13.58
CA LEU A 156 -9.20 23.92 12.63
C LEU A 156 -10.16 22.74 12.90
N THR A 157 -11.42 22.89 12.47
CA THR A 157 -12.46 21.87 12.67
C THR A 157 -12.71 21.09 11.37
N TYR A 158 -12.62 19.78 11.45
CA TYR A 158 -12.93 18.85 10.36
C TYR A 158 -14.36 18.99 9.86
N ASN A 159 -14.57 18.97 8.54
CA ASN A 159 -15.84 19.18 7.84
C ASN A 159 -16.47 20.57 8.04
N VAL A 160 -15.75 21.52 8.66
CA VAL A 160 -16.14 22.92 8.81
C VAL A 160 -15.10 23.83 8.19
N ASP A 161 -13.85 23.72 8.65
CA ASP A 161 -12.74 24.55 8.22
C ASP A 161 -11.87 23.85 7.16
N PHE A 162 -11.66 22.54 7.28
CA PHE A 162 -10.96 21.71 6.31
C PHE A 162 -11.69 20.39 6.06
N TYR A 163 -11.28 19.70 5.01
CA TYR A 163 -11.97 18.49 4.55
C TYR A 163 -10.99 17.35 4.30
N ALA A 164 -11.53 16.14 4.18
CA ALA A 164 -10.69 14.96 3.96
C ALA A 164 -11.23 14.04 2.87
N GLY A 165 -10.34 13.21 2.35
CA GLY A 165 -10.64 12.12 1.44
C GLY A 165 -9.74 10.92 1.71
N TYR A 166 -10.06 9.82 1.04
CA TYR A 166 -9.25 8.62 1.02
C TYR A 166 -9.25 8.00 -0.38
N SER A 167 -8.08 7.61 -0.86
CA SER A 167 -7.93 7.02 -2.18
C SER A 167 -6.79 5.99 -2.16
N PRO A 168 -7.09 4.71 -1.92
CA PRO A 168 -6.08 3.68 -1.70
C PRO A 168 -5.21 3.42 -2.92
N GLU A 169 -3.99 2.96 -2.67
CA GLU A 169 -3.13 2.40 -3.69
C GLU A 169 -3.53 0.98 -4.04
N ARG A 170 -3.57 0.70 -5.35
CA ARG A 170 -3.99 -0.60 -5.90
C ARG A 170 -2.99 -1.20 -6.88
N ILE A 171 -1.83 -0.58 -7.09
CA ILE A 171 -0.79 -1.10 -7.99
C ILE A 171 -0.17 -2.37 -7.41
N ASN A 172 0.09 -3.34 -8.28
CA ASN A 172 0.94 -4.47 -7.98
C ASN A 172 2.39 -4.11 -8.32
N PRO A 173 3.31 -4.06 -7.36
CA PRO A 173 4.72 -3.83 -7.65
C PRO A 173 5.24 -4.80 -8.72
N GLY A 174 5.97 -4.27 -9.71
CA GLY A 174 6.49 -5.06 -10.83
C GLY A 174 5.50 -5.41 -11.95
N ASP A 175 4.23 -4.99 -11.85
CA ASP A 175 3.25 -5.14 -12.93
C ASP A 175 3.44 -4.01 -13.96
N LYS A 176 3.98 -4.33 -15.13
CA LYS A 176 4.23 -3.37 -16.22
C LYS A 176 2.98 -3.13 -17.09
N GLU A 177 1.94 -3.93 -16.93
CA GLU A 177 0.72 -3.85 -17.72
C GLU A 177 -0.34 -2.97 -17.04
N HIS A 178 -0.48 -3.10 -15.72
CA HIS A 178 -1.43 -2.36 -14.89
C HIS A 178 -0.75 -1.20 -14.16
N THR A 179 -0.30 -0.21 -14.93
CA THR A 179 0.34 1.00 -14.40
C THR A 179 -0.66 1.90 -13.67
N VAL A 180 -0.17 2.88 -12.90
CA VAL A 180 -1.01 3.88 -12.18
C VAL A 180 -2.10 4.46 -13.06
N GLU A 181 -1.78 4.84 -14.29
CA GLU A 181 -2.71 5.47 -15.22
C GLU A 181 -3.82 4.50 -15.68
N LYS A 182 -3.53 3.19 -15.71
CA LYS A 182 -4.43 2.14 -16.22
C LYS A 182 -5.26 1.45 -15.13
N ILE A 183 -4.96 1.67 -13.86
CA ILE A 183 -5.76 1.10 -12.76
C ILE A 183 -6.95 1.98 -12.49
N LYS A 184 -8.14 1.38 -12.35
CA LYS A 184 -9.32 2.07 -11.84
C LYS A 184 -9.16 2.34 -10.35
N LYS A 185 -8.97 3.60 -9.96
CA LYS A 185 -8.71 4.00 -8.58
C LYS A 185 -10.00 4.20 -7.79
N VAL A 186 -10.02 3.80 -6.52
CA VAL A 186 -11.12 4.13 -5.61
C VAL A 186 -10.89 5.52 -5.04
N THR A 187 -11.94 6.33 -4.98
CA THR A 187 -11.93 7.68 -4.39
C THR A 187 -13.05 7.83 -3.38
N SER A 188 -12.87 8.70 -2.41
CA SER A 188 -13.91 9.06 -1.43
C SER A 188 -13.65 10.43 -0.84
N GLY A 189 -14.65 11.01 -0.23
CA GLY A 189 -14.55 12.30 0.47
C GLY A 189 -15.45 12.35 1.69
N SER A 190 -15.17 13.30 2.55
CA SER A 190 -15.86 13.51 3.82
C SER A 190 -17.26 14.10 3.67
N THR A 191 -17.54 14.75 2.55
CA THR A 191 -18.87 15.18 2.11
C THR A 191 -19.08 14.82 0.65
N PRO A 192 -20.31 14.82 0.11
CA PRO A 192 -20.54 14.58 -1.30
C PRO A 192 -19.75 15.52 -2.22
N GLU A 193 -19.69 16.80 -1.88
CA GLU A 193 -18.98 17.82 -2.65
C GLU A 193 -17.47 17.57 -2.64
N ILE A 194 -16.91 17.19 -1.50
CA ILE A 194 -15.49 16.84 -1.37
C ILE A 194 -15.18 15.55 -2.12
N ALA A 195 -16.08 14.55 -2.06
CA ALA A 195 -15.92 13.35 -2.84
C ALA A 195 -15.87 13.63 -4.34
N ASP A 196 -16.69 14.57 -4.84
CA ASP A 196 -16.68 15.00 -6.24
C ASP A 196 -15.36 15.70 -6.61
N ILE A 197 -14.83 16.53 -5.71
CA ILE A 197 -13.54 17.21 -5.93
C ILE A 197 -12.40 16.19 -5.98
N VAL A 198 -12.31 15.32 -4.97
CA VAL A 198 -11.28 14.27 -4.92
C VAL A 198 -11.36 13.39 -6.15
N ASP A 199 -12.57 12.94 -6.50
CA ASP A 199 -12.81 12.13 -7.69
C ASP A 199 -12.35 12.84 -8.98
N SER A 200 -12.68 14.11 -9.13
CA SER A 200 -12.30 14.92 -10.28
C SER A 200 -10.78 15.07 -10.42
N VAL A 201 -10.06 15.31 -9.31
CA VAL A 201 -8.60 15.41 -9.31
C VAL A 201 -7.99 14.10 -9.79
N TYR A 202 -8.34 12.97 -9.20
CA TYR A 202 -7.79 11.67 -9.61
C TYR A 202 -8.22 11.26 -11.02
N ASN A 203 -9.49 11.42 -11.36
CA ASN A 203 -10.00 11.09 -12.70
C ASN A 203 -9.33 11.89 -13.81
N SER A 204 -8.86 13.10 -13.50
CA SER A 204 -8.16 13.95 -14.45
C SER A 204 -6.84 13.39 -14.96
N VAL A 205 -6.20 12.48 -14.21
CA VAL A 205 -4.88 11.90 -14.49
C VAL A 205 -4.92 10.41 -14.80
N LEU A 206 -6.08 9.76 -14.66
CA LEU A 206 -6.26 8.32 -14.85
C LEU A 206 -6.97 8.03 -16.18
N VAL A 207 -6.46 7.05 -16.94
CA VAL A 207 -7.07 6.64 -18.21
C VAL A 207 -8.34 5.81 -17.97
N ASN A 208 -8.34 4.91 -16.99
CA ASN A 208 -9.46 4.01 -16.72
C ASN A 208 -10.44 4.55 -15.66
N GLY A 209 -10.28 5.82 -15.29
CA GLY A 209 -11.17 6.53 -14.39
C GLY A 209 -11.14 6.05 -12.95
N THR A 210 -12.15 6.44 -12.21
CA THR A 210 -12.29 6.21 -10.78
C THR A 210 -13.55 5.43 -10.44
N HIS A 211 -13.59 4.92 -9.21
CA HIS A 211 -14.79 4.43 -8.54
C HIS A 211 -15.00 5.23 -7.26
N LYS A 212 -15.99 6.10 -7.26
CA LYS A 212 -16.34 6.91 -6.10
C LYS A 212 -17.05 6.07 -5.06
N ALA A 213 -16.38 5.78 -3.95
CA ALA A 213 -16.97 5.07 -2.81
C ALA A 213 -17.90 5.99 -1.99
N PRO A 214 -18.93 5.45 -1.35
CA PRO A 214 -19.92 6.25 -0.61
C PRO A 214 -19.38 6.89 0.67
N SER A 215 -18.23 6.42 1.20
CA SER A 215 -17.57 7.00 2.37
C SER A 215 -16.09 6.64 2.42
N ILE A 216 -15.33 7.37 3.25
CA ILE A 216 -13.93 7.10 3.55
C ILE A 216 -13.76 5.66 4.09
N LYS A 217 -14.57 5.27 5.08
CA LYS A 217 -14.52 3.90 5.66
C LYS A 217 -14.77 2.80 4.65
N VAL A 218 -15.64 3.01 3.67
CA VAL A 218 -15.88 2.03 2.59
C VAL A 218 -14.67 1.94 1.66
N ALA A 219 -14.03 3.06 1.33
CA ALA A 219 -12.84 3.07 0.51
C ALA A 219 -11.65 2.39 1.21
N GLU A 220 -11.45 2.64 2.51
CA GLU A 220 -10.46 1.94 3.35
C GLU A 220 -10.74 0.43 3.39
N ALA A 221 -11.99 0.03 3.65
CA ALA A 221 -12.39 -1.37 3.67
C ALA A 221 -12.14 -2.07 2.34
N SER A 222 -12.40 -1.41 1.21
CA SER A 222 -12.22 -1.99 -0.12
C SER A 222 -10.77 -2.42 -0.36
N LYS A 223 -9.80 -1.61 0.05
CA LYS A 223 -8.39 -1.93 -0.10
C LYS A 223 -7.96 -3.12 0.73
N ILE A 224 -8.36 -3.15 1.99
CA ILE A 224 -7.90 -4.18 2.91
C ILE A 224 -8.47 -5.57 2.53
N ILE A 225 -9.69 -5.65 2.01
CA ILE A 225 -10.29 -6.92 1.60
C ILE A 225 -9.67 -7.50 0.34
N GLU A 226 -9.13 -6.68 -0.58
CA GLU A 226 -8.46 -7.17 -1.79
C GLU A 226 -7.27 -8.08 -1.44
N ASN A 227 -6.43 -7.65 -0.50
CA ASN A 227 -5.27 -8.43 -0.05
C ASN A 227 -5.67 -9.54 0.92
N SER A 228 -6.63 -9.31 1.80
CA SER A 228 -7.14 -10.36 2.71
C SER A 228 -7.79 -11.52 1.95
N GLN A 229 -8.54 -11.25 0.89
CA GLN A 229 -9.11 -12.28 0.02
C GLN A 229 -8.02 -13.12 -0.65
N ARG A 230 -6.97 -12.47 -1.15
CA ARG A 230 -5.84 -13.16 -1.79
C ARG A 230 -5.10 -14.04 -0.79
N ASP A 231 -4.85 -13.53 0.41
CA ASP A 231 -4.19 -14.27 1.48
C ASP A 231 -4.98 -15.53 1.89
N VAL A 232 -6.29 -15.41 2.09
CA VAL A 232 -7.18 -16.55 2.41
C VAL A 232 -7.18 -17.58 1.28
N ASN A 233 -7.24 -17.13 0.03
CA ASN A 233 -7.24 -18.03 -1.12
C ASN A 233 -5.91 -18.76 -1.27
N ILE A 234 -4.77 -18.11 -1.02
CA ILE A 234 -3.46 -18.77 -1.03
C ILE A 234 -3.36 -19.76 0.14
N ALA A 235 -3.86 -19.40 1.32
CA ALA A 235 -3.90 -20.33 2.46
C ALA A 235 -4.70 -21.60 2.14
N PHE A 236 -5.83 -21.47 1.47
CA PHE A 236 -6.60 -22.62 1.01
C PHE A 236 -5.78 -23.53 0.07
N MET A 237 -5.07 -22.95 -0.90
CA MET A 237 -4.20 -23.72 -1.80
C MET A 237 -3.03 -24.37 -1.07
N ASN A 238 -2.45 -23.69 -0.08
CA ASN A 238 -1.41 -24.23 0.79
C ASN A 238 -1.90 -25.41 1.63
N GLU A 239 -3.12 -25.34 2.16
CA GLU A 239 -3.74 -26.45 2.89
C GLU A 239 -3.96 -27.66 1.98
N LEU A 240 -4.51 -27.44 0.77
CA LEU A 240 -4.70 -28.49 -0.23
C LEU A 240 -3.36 -29.16 -0.59
N SER A 241 -2.28 -28.40 -0.73
CA SER A 241 -0.96 -28.96 -1.02
C SER A 241 -0.46 -29.88 0.08
N LYS A 242 -0.73 -29.56 1.35
CA LYS A 242 -0.40 -30.44 2.49
C LYS A 242 -1.22 -31.72 2.47
N ILE A 243 -2.52 -31.61 2.18
CA ILE A 243 -3.45 -32.75 2.10
C ILE A 243 -3.03 -33.69 0.96
N PHE A 244 -2.83 -33.17 -0.25
CA PHE A 244 -2.49 -33.96 -1.42
C PHE A 244 -1.09 -34.58 -1.31
N ASN A 245 -0.13 -33.87 -0.74
CA ASN A 245 1.19 -34.45 -0.44
C ASN A 245 1.08 -35.65 0.52
N ALA A 246 0.23 -35.57 1.56
CA ALA A 246 -0.02 -36.68 2.45
C ALA A 246 -0.72 -37.87 1.78
N MET A 247 -1.55 -37.61 0.76
CA MET A 247 -2.23 -38.62 -0.05
C MET A 247 -1.38 -39.20 -1.21
N GLY A 248 -0.20 -38.62 -1.47
CA GLY A 248 0.66 -39.00 -2.60
C GLY A 248 0.13 -38.51 -3.96
N ILE A 249 -0.66 -37.47 -3.99
CA ILE A 249 -1.26 -36.85 -5.18
C ILE A 249 -0.48 -35.58 -5.53
N ASP A 250 -0.19 -35.36 -6.83
CA ASP A 250 0.42 -34.12 -7.28
C ASP A 250 -0.62 -32.99 -7.26
N THR A 251 -0.31 -31.95 -6.49
CA THR A 251 -1.19 -30.80 -6.33
C THR A 251 -1.37 -30.02 -7.62
N ASN A 252 -0.35 -29.95 -8.49
CA ASN A 252 -0.44 -29.23 -9.75
C ASN A 252 -1.39 -29.94 -10.73
N ASP A 253 -1.35 -31.26 -10.78
CA ASP A 253 -2.28 -32.06 -11.61
C ASP A 253 -3.72 -31.85 -11.18
N VAL A 254 -3.98 -31.78 -9.86
CA VAL A 254 -5.32 -31.51 -9.34
C VAL A 254 -5.78 -30.07 -9.71
N ILE A 255 -4.90 -29.08 -9.56
CA ILE A 255 -5.21 -27.68 -9.91
C ILE A 255 -5.48 -27.57 -11.42
N GLU A 256 -4.69 -28.25 -12.27
CA GLU A 256 -4.88 -28.23 -13.70
C GLU A 256 -6.22 -28.87 -14.10
N ALA A 257 -6.54 -30.02 -13.55
CA ALA A 257 -7.82 -30.68 -13.76
C ALA A 257 -9.00 -29.82 -13.31
N ALA A 258 -8.91 -29.21 -12.11
CA ALA A 258 -9.95 -28.30 -11.59
C ALA A 258 -10.09 -27.02 -12.44
N SER A 259 -8.99 -26.53 -13.02
CA SER A 259 -8.96 -25.33 -13.88
C SER A 259 -9.66 -25.52 -15.22
N SER A 260 -10.02 -26.77 -15.59
CA SER A 260 -10.86 -27.04 -16.75
C SER A 260 -12.28 -26.52 -16.58
N LYS A 261 -12.70 -26.24 -15.33
CA LYS A 261 -14.01 -25.65 -15.04
C LYS A 261 -13.94 -24.12 -15.13
N TRP A 262 -14.81 -23.54 -15.93
CA TRP A 262 -14.81 -22.11 -16.27
C TRP A 262 -14.84 -21.13 -15.09
N ASN A 263 -15.41 -21.50 -13.96
CA ASN A 263 -15.54 -20.66 -12.76
C ASN A 263 -14.57 -21.04 -11.63
N PHE A 264 -13.57 -21.87 -11.91
CA PHE A 264 -12.52 -22.18 -10.94
C PHE A 264 -11.50 -21.05 -10.89
N ILE A 265 -11.23 -20.52 -9.70
CA ILE A 265 -10.21 -19.48 -9.49
C ILE A 265 -8.85 -20.18 -9.41
N LYS A 266 -8.07 -20.09 -10.49
CA LYS A 266 -6.76 -20.75 -10.60
C LYS A 266 -5.72 -20.01 -9.78
N LEU A 267 -5.43 -20.53 -8.59
CA LEU A 267 -4.34 -20.10 -7.72
C LEU A 267 -3.40 -21.28 -7.47
N LYS A 268 -2.18 -21.00 -7.01
CA LYS A 268 -1.17 -22.01 -6.67
C LYS A 268 -0.77 -21.89 -5.21
N PRO A 269 -0.36 -23.01 -4.57
CA PRO A 269 0.29 -22.94 -3.27
C PRO A 269 1.64 -22.22 -3.38
N GLY A 270 2.05 -21.56 -2.30
CA GLY A 270 3.33 -20.85 -2.27
C GLY A 270 3.56 -20.14 -0.94
N LEU A 271 4.76 -19.62 -0.79
CA LEU A 271 5.10 -18.73 0.32
C LEU A 271 4.41 -17.40 0.10
N VAL A 272 3.87 -16.83 1.18
CA VAL A 272 3.29 -15.49 1.19
C VAL A 272 4.29 -14.57 1.87
N GLY A 273 4.84 -13.65 1.09
CA GLY A 273 5.79 -12.65 1.54
C GLY A 273 5.40 -11.24 1.06
N GLY A 274 6.31 -10.29 1.27
CA GLY A 274 6.13 -8.90 0.90
C GLY A 274 5.28 -8.10 1.89
N HIS A 275 5.15 -6.80 1.63
CA HIS A 275 4.60 -5.85 2.59
C HIS A 275 3.07 -5.71 2.53
N CYS A 276 2.39 -6.27 1.54
CA CYS A 276 0.95 -6.11 1.38
C CYS A 276 0.18 -7.36 1.86
N ILE A 277 0.35 -8.51 1.18
CA ILE A 277 -0.48 -9.69 1.46
C ILE A 277 -0.20 -10.27 2.85
N SER A 278 1.05 -10.19 3.33
CA SER A 278 1.43 -10.68 4.66
C SER A 278 1.09 -9.72 5.79
N VAL A 279 0.80 -8.44 5.50
CA VAL A 279 0.61 -7.36 6.48
C VAL A 279 -0.84 -6.90 6.57
N ASP A 280 -1.47 -6.56 5.45
CA ASP A 280 -2.80 -5.97 5.42
C ASP A 280 -3.88 -6.79 6.15
N PRO A 281 -3.91 -8.15 6.10
CA PRO A 281 -4.90 -8.91 6.85
C PRO A 281 -4.84 -8.67 8.36
N TYR A 282 -3.66 -8.40 8.91
CA TYR A 282 -3.53 -8.12 10.35
C TYR A 282 -4.22 -6.83 10.77
N TYR A 283 -4.24 -5.83 9.89
CA TYR A 283 -4.98 -4.59 10.11
C TYR A 283 -6.47 -4.86 10.35
N LEU A 284 -7.08 -5.67 9.47
CA LEU A 284 -8.50 -5.99 9.61
C LEU A 284 -8.76 -6.96 10.76
N ILE A 285 -7.86 -7.92 11.02
CA ILE A 285 -7.94 -8.85 12.15
C ILE A 285 -7.98 -8.08 13.48
N GLN A 286 -7.09 -7.13 13.66
CA GLN A 286 -7.05 -6.33 14.88
C GLN A 286 -8.27 -5.44 15.04
N LYS A 287 -8.68 -4.74 13.98
CA LYS A 287 -9.87 -3.88 14.03
C LYS A 287 -11.15 -4.69 14.34
N ALA A 288 -11.29 -5.88 13.76
CA ALA A 288 -12.41 -6.78 14.04
C ALA A 288 -12.47 -7.16 15.54
N GLN A 289 -11.32 -7.45 16.15
CA GLN A 289 -11.24 -7.78 17.57
C GLN A 289 -11.68 -6.62 18.48
N VAL A 290 -11.33 -5.37 18.10
CA VAL A 290 -11.80 -4.17 18.83
C VAL A 290 -13.33 -4.08 18.83
N TYR A 291 -13.98 -4.53 17.76
CA TYR A 291 -15.45 -4.61 17.68
C TYR A 291 -16.05 -5.91 18.24
N GLY A 292 -15.25 -6.72 18.93
CA GLY A 292 -15.71 -7.99 19.53
C GLY A 292 -15.96 -9.12 18.52
N VAL A 293 -15.53 -8.96 17.27
CA VAL A 293 -15.66 -9.97 16.20
C VAL A 293 -14.38 -10.79 16.14
N LEU A 294 -14.47 -12.11 16.30
CA LEU A 294 -13.34 -13.01 16.11
C LEU A 294 -13.20 -13.40 14.64
N PRO A 295 -12.18 -12.90 13.91
CA PRO A 295 -12.01 -13.15 12.47
C PRO A 295 -11.35 -14.52 12.21
N ARG A 296 -12.11 -15.61 12.40
CA ARG A 296 -11.60 -16.99 12.41
C ARG A 296 -10.92 -17.40 11.10
N ILE A 297 -11.51 -17.09 9.95
CA ILE A 297 -11.01 -17.46 8.63
C ILE A 297 -9.66 -16.75 8.35
N MET A 298 -9.62 -15.44 8.50
CA MET A 298 -8.39 -14.66 8.25
C MET A 298 -7.28 -15.06 9.21
N SER A 299 -7.59 -15.26 10.50
CA SER A 299 -6.59 -15.68 11.48
C SER A 299 -6.06 -17.09 11.24
N ALA A 300 -6.89 -18.01 10.74
CA ALA A 300 -6.47 -19.35 10.36
C ALA A 300 -5.58 -19.31 9.10
N ALA A 301 -5.99 -18.52 8.10
CA ALA A 301 -5.23 -18.33 6.86
C ALA A 301 -3.83 -17.76 7.13
N ARG A 302 -3.73 -16.71 7.95
CA ARG A 302 -2.43 -16.16 8.34
C ARG A 302 -1.53 -17.18 9.02
N ARG A 303 -2.01 -17.89 10.03
CA ARG A 303 -1.22 -18.94 10.70
C ARG A 303 -0.75 -20.03 9.75
N LEU A 304 -1.56 -20.40 8.78
CA LEU A 304 -1.21 -21.41 7.78
C LEU A 304 -0.13 -20.89 6.83
N ASN A 305 -0.29 -19.67 6.31
CA ASN A 305 0.66 -19.05 5.40
C ASN A 305 2.00 -18.75 6.08
N ASP A 306 1.97 -18.23 7.31
CA ASP A 306 3.19 -17.98 8.11
C ASP A 306 3.96 -19.27 8.40
N GLY A 307 3.26 -20.37 8.63
CA GLY A 307 3.86 -21.68 8.88
C GLY A 307 4.34 -22.42 7.63
N MET A 308 4.20 -21.87 6.42
CA MET A 308 4.60 -22.56 5.19
C MET A 308 6.12 -22.68 5.03
N GLY A 309 6.89 -21.71 5.50
CA GLY A 309 8.35 -21.80 5.52
C GLY A 309 8.85 -23.00 6.31
N ASP A 310 8.33 -23.18 7.53
CA ASP A 310 8.63 -24.33 8.38
C ASP A 310 8.18 -25.66 7.74
N TYR A 311 7.01 -25.64 7.09
CA TYR A 311 6.53 -26.83 6.37
C TYR A 311 7.50 -27.23 5.27
N VAL A 312 7.95 -26.30 4.43
CA VAL A 312 8.92 -26.57 3.35
C VAL A 312 10.25 -27.09 3.90
N ALA A 313 10.80 -26.45 4.94
CA ALA A 313 12.03 -26.89 5.59
C ALA A 313 11.91 -28.32 6.13
N ASN A 314 10.80 -28.63 6.82
CA ASN A 314 10.53 -29.97 7.32
C ASN A 314 10.37 -31.01 6.20
N GLN A 315 9.76 -30.65 5.06
CA GLN A 315 9.68 -31.53 3.90
C GLN A 315 11.07 -31.84 3.30
N VAL A 316 11.95 -30.81 3.22
CA VAL A 316 13.36 -31.04 2.77
C VAL A 316 14.06 -31.99 3.68
N ILE A 317 14.01 -31.82 5.01
CA ILE A 317 14.63 -32.75 5.97
C ILE A 317 14.08 -34.16 5.83
N ARG A 318 12.76 -34.31 5.69
CA ARG A 318 12.10 -35.62 5.51
C ARG A 318 12.55 -36.31 4.22
N LEU A 319 12.68 -35.56 3.12
CA LEU A 319 13.14 -36.11 1.84
C LEU A 319 14.62 -36.51 1.88
N MET A 320 15.47 -35.73 2.53
CA MET A 320 16.90 -36.04 2.75
C MET A 320 17.01 -37.35 3.54
N ASN A 321 16.30 -37.49 4.65
CA ASN A 321 16.30 -38.71 5.47
C ASN A 321 15.81 -39.93 4.64
N LYS A 322 14.73 -39.76 3.86
CA LYS A 322 14.22 -40.85 3.00
C LYS A 322 15.23 -41.29 1.94
N LYS A 323 16.12 -40.39 1.49
CA LYS A 323 17.19 -40.69 0.53
C LYS A 323 18.52 -41.06 1.18
N GLY A 324 18.60 -41.19 2.50
CA GLY A 324 19.82 -41.49 3.25
C GLY A 324 20.85 -40.36 3.24
N ILE A 325 20.42 -39.11 2.99
CA ILE A 325 21.31 -37.93 3.02
C ILE A 325 21.37 -37.42 4.46
N LEU A 326 22.60 -37.29 4.98
CA LEU A 326 22.82 -36.74 6.32
C LEU A 326 22.45 -35.25 6.36
N VAL A 327 21.53 -34.88 7.22
CA VAL A 327 21.08 -33.46 7.37
C VAL A 327 22.16 -32.58 7.95
N LYS A 328 22.88 -33.11 8.99
CA LYS A 328 23.95 -32.37 9.65
C LYS A 328 25.09 -32.12 8.63
N ASP A 329 25.56 -30.89 8.57
CA ASP A 329 26.65 -30.41 7.73
C ASP A 329 26.35 -30.48 6.21
N SER A 330 25.09 -30.72 5.81
CA SER A 330 24.67 -30.66 4.40
C SER A 330 24.69 -29.22 3.90
N LYS A 331 25.15 -29.02 2.66
CA LYS A 331 25.03 -27.77 1.94
C LYS A 331 23.72 -27.72 1.17
N ILE A 332 22.90 -26.72 1.44
CA ILE A 332 21.64 -26.49 0.76
C ILE A 332 21.77 -25.21 -0.06
N LEU A 333 21.51 -25.30 -1.36
CA LEU A 333 21.42 -24.14 -2.24
C LEU A 333 19.97 -23.65 -2.27
N LEU A 334 19.74 -22.45 -1.76
CA LEU A 334 18.46 -21.76 -1.87
C LEU A 334 18.48 -20.87 -3.13
N LEU A 335 17.54 -21.09 -4.04
CA LEU A 335 17.34 -20.28 -5.24
C LEU A 335 16.08 -19.42 -5.08
N GLY A 336 16.18 -18.14 -5.46
CA GLY A 336 15.10 -17.17 -5.28
C GLY A 336 15.07 -16.59 -3.86
N PHE A 337 15.79 -15.49 -3.68
CA PHE A 337 15.94 -14.81 -2.38
C PHE A 337 15.07 -13.56 -2.27
N THR A 338 14.62 -13.04 -3.41
CA THR A 338 13.79 -11.83 -3.48
C THR A 338 12.30 -12.16 -3.53
N PHE A 339 11.47 -11.23 -3.11
CA PHE A 339 10.00 -11.34 -3.14
C PHE A 339 9.47 -11.48 -4.57
N LYS A 340 10.02 -10.72 -5.50
CA LYS A 340 9.69 -10.77 -6.94
C LYS A 340 10.95 -10.64 -7.77
N GLU A 341 10.87 -11.25 -8.96
CA GLU A 341 11.90 -11.14 -10.01
C GLU A 341 12.12 -9.65 -10.37
N ASP A 342 13.38 -9.25 -10.52
CA ASP A 342 13.80 -7.89 -10.85
C ASP A 342 13.35 -6.79 -9.85
N CYS A 343 13.04 -7.18 -8.61
CA CYS A 343 12.75 -6.24 -7.54
C CYS A 343 13.95 -6.09 -6.61
N PRO A 344 14.47 -4.90 -6.36
CA PRO A 344 15.40 -4.65 -5.27
C PRO A 344 14.65 -4.81 -3.93
N ASP A 345 15.09 -5.75 -3.10
CA ASP A 345 14.58 -6.01 -1.73
C ASP A 345 15.65 -5.66 -0.70
#